data_33a4350caccfb96ffc4dc76a2bd4ad77
#
_entry.id   33a4350caccfb96ffc4dc76a2bd4ad77
#
_cell.length_a   1.000
_cell.length_b   1.000
_cell.length_c   1.000
_cell.angle_alpha   90.00
_cell.angle_beta   90.00
_cell.angle_gamma   90.00
#
_symmetry.space_group_name_H-M   'P 1'
#
loop_
_entity.id
_entity.type
_entity.pdbx_description
1 polymer ?
#
loop_
_entity_poly.entity_id
_entity_poly.type
_entity_poly.pdbx_seq_one_letter_code
_entity_poly.pdbx_strand_id
1 'polypeptide(L)'
;YDINPNHKLFFKGIYNRRHDWENRYAIAYKDLEKAADNEAEVEIETKAGGHDRHHARVELQQTMDFSLGGEHLFGNLMVDWGASYARASEDRPEERYFKLKQEGLGLHVADPFTRFPYVTDNISLHEGTWEVDELTNSNQDIHETDAKFHLDFELPFRKGEFGNKLKFGAKYAHKSKTKDIVQYEY
;
A
#
# COMPACT_ATOMS: atom_id res chain seq x y z
N TYR A 1 28.79 1.22 15.98
CA TYR A 1 29.99 0.67 16.63
C TYR A 1 31.18 1.61 16.44
N ASP A 2 31.73 2.09 17.52
CA ASP A 2 32.93 2.92 17.50
C ASP A 2 34.16 2.00 17.51
N ILE A 3 34.90 1.96 16.40
CA ILE A 3 36.16 1.21 16.30
C ILE A 3 37.23 1.93 17.13
N ASN A 4 37.27 3.25 17.02
CA ASN A 4 38.10 4.16 17.79
C ASN A 4 37.51 5.59 17.64
N PRO A 5 38.09 6.63 18.30
CA PRO A 5 37.55 8.00 18.20
C PRO A 5 37.43 8.56 16.79
N ASN A 6 38.21 8.04 15.85
CA ASN A 6 38.26 8.55 14.47
C ASN A 6 37.50 7.67 13.46
N HIS A 7 37.00 6.49 13.86
CA HIS A 7 36.39 5.55 12.97
C HIS A 7 35.14 4.93 13.57
N LYS A 8 34.01 5.15 12.92
CA LYS A 8 32.70 4.60 13.30
C LYS A 8 32.11 3.82 12.17
N LEU A 9 31.43 2.74 12.51
CA LEU A 9 30.57 1.97 11.61
C LEU A 9 29.17 1.89 12.19
N PHE A 10 28.19 1.94 11.33
CA PHE A 10 26.80 1.72 11.74
C PHE A 10 26.10 0.79 10.79
N PHE A 11 25.27 -0.06 11.36
CA PHE A 11 24.37 -0.94 10.64
C PHE A 11 22.95 -0.69 11.17
N LYS A 12 22.01 -0.63 10.25
CA LYS A 12 20.58 -0.57 10.56
C LYS A 12 19.87 -1.60 9.71
N GLY A 13 18.87 -2.24 10.27
CA GLY A 13 18.06 -3.20 9.55
C GLY A 13 16.65 -3.23 10.10
N ILE A 14 15.69 -3.35 9.22
CA ILE A 14 14.30 -3.59 9.54
C ILE A 14 13.77 -4.69 8.62
N TYR A 15 12.98 -5.57 9.18
CA TYR A 15 12.21 -6.55 8.45
C TYR A 15 10.81 -6.58 9.02
N ASN A 16 9.82 -6.43 8.15
CA ASN A 16 8.41 -6.52 8.49
C ASN A 16 7.70 -7.44 7.52
N ARG A 17 6.80 -8.27 8.06
CA ARG A 17 5.90 -9.11 7.28
C ARG A 17 4.50 -8.98 7.86
N ARG A 18 3.55 -8.66 6.99
CA ARG A 18 2.13 -8.55 7.32
C ARG A 18 1.35 -9.54 6.48
N HIS A 19 0.38 -10.16 7.08
CA HIS A 19 -0.51 -11.10 6.46
C HIS A 19 -1.92 -10.77 6.92
N ASP A 20 -2.72 -10.19 6.03
CA ASP A 20 -4.08 -9.78 6.31
C ASP A 20 -5.07 -10.69 5.59
N TRP A 21 -6.18 -10.94 6.26
CA TRP A 21 -7.35 -11.60 5.69
C TRP A 21 -8.55 -10.68 5.83
N GLU A 22 -9.25 -10.46 4.74
CA GLU A 22 -10.42 -9.62 4.73
C GLU A 22 -11.52 -10.24 3.86
N ASN A 23 -12.72 -10.30 4.42
CA ASN A 23 -13.94 -10.51 3.66
C ASN A 23 -14.83 -9.28 3.81
N ARG A 24 -15.47 -8.90 2.71
CA ARG A 24 -16.44 -7.83 2.71
C ARG A 24 -17.75 -8.33 2.14
N TYR A 25 -18.79 -8.12 2.91
CA TYR A 25 -20.17 -8.29 2.46
C TYR A 25 -20.87 -6.97 2.72
N ALA A 26 -21.42 -6.37 1.69
CA ALA A 26 -22.06 -5.08 1.79
C ALA A 26 -23.38 -5.06 1.00
N ILE A 27 -24.34 -4.32 1.52
CA ILE A 27 -25.52 -3.92 0.79
C ILE A 27 -25.44 -2.41 0.67
N ALA A 28 -25.51 -1.89 -0.55
CA ALA A 28 -25.52 -0.48 -0.84
C ALA A 28 -26.87 -0.09 -1.46
N TYR A 29 -27.41 1.03 -1.01
CA TYR A 29 -28.60 1.64 -1.58
C TYR A 29 -28.17 2.90 -2.30
N LYS A 30 -28.53 3.02 -3.58
CA LYS A 30 -28.14 4.13 -4.43
C LYS A 30 -29.38 4.86 -4.97
N ASP A 31 -29.16 6.06 -5.45
CA ASP A 31 -30.20 6.91 -6.05
C ASP A 31 -31.46 7.08 -5.18
N LEU A 32 -31.26 7.14 -3.85
CA LEU A 32 -32.35 7.22 -2.88
C LEU A 32 -33.20 8.50 -3.03
N GLU A 33 -32.65 9.57 -3.61
CA GLU A 33 -33.36 10.77 -3.95
C GLU A 33 -34.44 10.57 -5.05
N LYS A 34 -34.27 9.50 -5.85
CA LYS A 34 -35.19 9.10 -6.91
C LYS A 34 -36.10 7.93 -6.52
N ALA A 35 -36.05 7.51 -5.28
CA ALA A 35 -36.82 6.38 -4.77
C ALA A 35 -38.34 6.57 -4.91
N ALA A 36 -38.83 7.80 -4.83
CA ALA A 36 -40.25 8.12 -5.04
C ALA A 36 -40.73 7.85 -6.48
N ASP A 37 -39.81 7.88 -7.44
CA ASP A 37 -40.08 7.62 -8.85
C ASP A 37 -39.81 6.15 -9.24
N ASN A 38 -39.52 5.28 -8.26
CA ASN A 38 -39.08 3.89 -8.44
C ASN A 38 -37.79 3.77 -9.25
N GLU A 39 -36.85 4.67 -9.07
CA GLU A 39 -35.55 4.67 -9.75
C GLU A 39 -34.37 4.37 -8.81
N ALA A 40 -34.64 3.96 -7.57
CA ALA A 40 -33.56 3.56 -6.65
C ALA A 40 -32.97 2.21 -7.03
N GLU A 41 -31.72 2.02 -6.60
CA GLU A 41 -30.95 0.82 -6.86
C GLU A 41 -30.45 0.19 -5.53
N VAL A 42 -30.40 -1.14 -5.50
CA VAL A 42 -29.75 -1.91 -4.43
C VAL A 42 -28.63 -2.73 -5.03
N GLU A 43 -27.45 -2.66 -4.42
CA GLU A 43 -26.32 -3.52 -4.74
C GLU A 43 -25.98 -4.44 -3.59
N ILE A 44 -25.62 -5.69 -3.91
CA ILE A 44 -25.00 -6.63 -2.98
C ILE A 44 -23.58 -6.87 -3.47
N GLU A 45 -22.60 -6.52 -2.66
CA GLU A 45 -21.19 -6.66 -2.97
C GLU A 45 -20.55 -7.72 -2.07
N THR A 46 -19.82 -8.65 -2.69
CA THR A 46 -18.99 -9.63 -2.00
C THR A 46 -17.56 -9.50 -2.49
N LYS A 47 -16.62 -9.27 -1.56
CA LYS A 47 -15.19 -9.35 -1.81
C LYS A 47 -14.63 -10.50 -0.98
N ALA A 48 -14.07 -11.48 -1.66
CA ALA A 48 -13.56 -12.71 -1.05
C ALA A 48 -12.28 -13.13 -1.77
N GLY A 49 -11.75 -14.30 -1.46
CA GLY A 49 -10.58 -14.86 -2.11
C GLY A 49 -10.71 -16.35 -2.36
N GLY A 50 -9.84 -16.86 -3.19
CA GLY A 50 -9.76 -18.29 -3.50
C GLY A 50 -8.48 -18.96 -3.01
N HIS A 51 -7.52 -18.19 -2.51
CA HIS A 51 -6.17 -18.66 -2.21
C HIS A 51 -6.11 -19.68 -1.07
N ASP A 52 -6.96 -19.55 -0.07
CA ASP A 52 -6.94 -20.42 1.09
C ASP A 52 -8.32 -20.99 1.47
N ARG A 53 -8.32 -21.88 2.45
CA ARG A 53 -9.55 -22.54 2.96
C ARG A 53 -10.56 -21.59 3.62
N HIS A 54 -10.16 -20.36 3.92
CA HIS A 54 -11.03 -19.36 4.56
C HIS A 54 -11.82 -18.56 3.54
N HIS A 55 -11.48 -18.72 2.25
CA HIS A 55 -12.07 -17.95 1.15
C HIS A 55 -12.02 -16.44 1.38
N ALA A 56 -11.04 -16.00 2.18
CA ALA A 56 -10.79 -14.60 2.43
C ALA A 56 -9.90 -14.01 1.35
N ARG A 57 -10.07 -12.72 1.12
CA ARG A 57 -9.09 -11.93 0.39
C ARG A 57 -7.82 -11.85 1.22
N VAL A 58 -6.71 -12.26 0.64
CA VAL A 58 -5.41 -12.31 1.30
C VAL A 58 -4.52 -11.18 0.76
N GLU A 59 -3.87 -10.47 1.66
CA GLU A 59 -2.84 -9.51 1.32
C GLU A 59 -1.56 -9.84 2.09
N LEU A 60 -0.53 -10.21 1.34
CA LEU A 60 0.79 -10.54 1.86
C LEU A 60 1.73 -9.38 1.60
N GLN A 61 2.11 -8.65 2.64
CA GLN A 61 3.07 -7.56 2.53
C GLN A 61 4.39 -7.93 3.21
N GLN A 62 5.48 -7.60 2.55
CA GLN A 62 6.82 -7.78 3.09
C GLN A 62 7.66 -6.55 2.81
N THR A 63 8.35 -6.05 3.83
CA THR A 63 9.27 -4.94 3.71
C THR A 63 10.56 -5.26 4.44
N MET A 64 11.68 -5.03 3.77
CA MET A 64 13.00 -5.08 4.38
C MET A 64 13.81 -3.87 3.96
N ASP A 65 14.60 -3.35 4.88
CA ASP A 65 15.56 -2.29 4.64
C ASP A 65 16.83 -2.59 5.45
N PHE A 66 17.97 -2.57 4.78
CA PHE A 66 19.27 -2.73 5.39
C PHE A 66 20.18 -1.60 4.96
N SER A 67 20.86 -1.00 5.91
CA SER A 67 21.85 0.03 5.63
C SER A 67 23.12 -0.19 6.44
N LEU A 68 24.24 0.05 5.79
CA LEU A 68 25.57 0.02 6.33
C LEU A 68 26.25 1.33 5.99
N GLY A 69 26.98 1.90 6.92
CA GLY A 69 27.73 3.12 6.66
C GLY A 69 28.87 3.31 7.66
N GLY A 70 29.67 4.32 7.38
CA GLY A 70 30.80 4.65 8.24
C GLY A 70 31.24 6.09 8.11
N GLU A 71 31.74 6.60 9.24
CA GLU A 71 32.38 7.90 9.35
C GLU A 71 33.84 7.67 9.73
N HIS A 72 34.76 8.27 8.98
CA HIS A 72 36.19 8.09 9.17
C HIS A 72 36.93 9.41 9.12
N LEU A 73 37.79 9.64 10.08
CA LEU A 73 38.67 10.80 10.14
C LEU A 73 40.12 10.35 9.88
N PHE A 74 40.66 10.74 8.73
CA PHE A 74 42.05 10.50 8.33
C PHE A 74 42.85 11.81 8.41
N GLY A 75 43.48 12.06 9.53
CA GLY A 75 44.06 13.37 9.81
C GLY A 75 43.00 14.48 9.85
N ASN A 76 42.98 15.36 8.83
CA ASN A 76 41.96 16.39 8.69
C ASN A 76 40.86 16.05 7.70
N LEU A 77 41.00 14.93 6.97
CA LEU A 77 40.00 14.49 5.97
C LEU A 77 38.91 13.65 6.67
N MET A 78 37.70 14.15 6.63
CA MET A 78 36.52 13.36 7.03
C MET A 78 35.95 12.68 5.79
N VAL A 79 35.66 11.38 5.94
CA VAL A 79 35.03 10.56 4.94
C VAL A 79 33.77 9.96 5.54
N ASP A 80 32.65 10.22 4.90
CA ASP A 80 31.33 9.63 5.20
C ASP A 80 30.86 8.80 4.02
N TRP A 81 30.41 7.59 4.29
CA TRP A 81 29.86 6.72 3.27
C TRP A 81 28.70 5.92 3.81
N GLY A 82 27.78 5.60 2.91
CA GLY A 82 26.66 4.73 3.24
C GLY A 82 26.15 3.99 2.03
N ALA A 83 25.70 2.77 2.30
CA ALA A 83 25.01 1.91 1.35
C ALA A 83 23.71 1.43 1.97
N SER A 84 22.63 1.42 1.20
CA SER A 84 21.36 0.87 1.64
C SER A 84 20.71 0.05 0.53
N TYR A 85 19.98 -0.98 0.95
CA TYR A 85 19.14 -1.80 0.09
C TYR A 85 17.81 -2.02 0.77
N ALA A 86 16.74 -1.59 0.10
CA ALA A 86 15.37 -1.80 0.53
C ALA A 86 14.62 -2.65 -0.51
N ARG A 87 13.74 -3.50 -0.03
CA ARG A 87 12.80 -4.26 -0.84
C ARG A 87 11.44 -4.25 -0.19
N ALA A 88 10.41 -3.96 -0.98
CA ALA A 88 9.01 -4.13 -0.60
C ALA A 88 8.32 -5.05 -1.61
N SER A 89 7.40 -5.87 -1.12
CA SER A 89 6.53 -6.69 -1.96
C SER A 89 5.12 -6.73 -1.38
N GLU A 90 4.14 -6.81 -2.27
CA GLU A 90 2.74 -7.02 -1.97
C GLU A 90 2.19 -8.05 -2.95
N ASP A 91 1.59 -9.10 -2.40
CA ASP A 91 0.98 -10.19 -3.16
C ASP A 91 -0.49 -10.32 -2.72
N ARG A 92 -1.40 -10.28 -3.68
CA ARG A 92 -2.85 -10.45 -3.51
C ARG A 92 -3.34 -11.54 -4.45
N PRO A 93 -3.23 -12.79 -4.02
CA PRO A 93 -3.60 -13.93 -4.83
C PRO A 93 -5.12 -14.16 -4.82
N GLU A 94 -5.67 -14.47 -5.99
CA GLU A 94 -7.04 -14.93 -6.18
C GLU A 94 -8.10 -14.07 -5.49
N GLU A 95 -8.02 -12.75 -5.63
CA GLU A 95 -9.08 -11.84 -5.19
C GLU A 95 -10.31 -12.01 -6.08
N ARG A 96 -11.47 -12.19 -5.47
CA ARG A 96 -12.76 -12.39 -6.15
C ARG A 96 -13.74 -11.32 -5.74
N TYR A 97 -14.27 -10.63 -6.73
CA TYR A 97 -15.33 -9.65 -6.56
C TYR A 97 -16.58 -10.13 -7.25
N PHE A 98 -17.68 -10.08 -6.54
CA PHE A 98 -18.99 -10.41 -7.06
C PHE A 98 -19.98 -9.34 -6.62
N LYS A 99 -20.67 -8.75 -7.59
CA LYS A 99 -21.68 -7.74 -7.36
C LYS A 99 -22.96 -8.10 -8.11
N LEU A 100 -24.05 -8.01 -7.39
CA LEU A 100 -25.40 -8.06 -7.93
C LEU A 100 -26.03 -6.69 -7.77
N LYS A 101 -26.83 -6.28 -8.73
CA LYS A 101 -27.66 -5.07 -8.65
C LYS A 101 -29.11 -5.38 -8.98
N GLN A 102 -30.00 -4.57 -8.40
CA GLN A 102 -31.40 -4.51 -8.74
C GLN A 102 -31.81 -3.04 -8.84
N GLU A 103 -32.32 -2.66 -9.97
CA GLU A 103 -32.78 -1.31 -10.28
C GLU A 103 -34.30 -1.18 -10.23
N GLY A 104 -34.82 0.02 -10.31
CA GLY A 104 -36.25 0.28 -10.43
C GLY A 104 -37.02 0.11 -9.14
N LEU A 105 -36.38 0.42 -8.00
CA LEU A 105 -36.95 0.21 -6.68
C LEU A 105 -37.53 1.49 -6.08
N GLY A 106 -38.74 1.39 -5.52
CA GLY A 106 -39.30 2.37 -4.65
C GLY A 106 -38.89 2.10 -3.20
N LEU A 107 -37.98 2.90 -2.67
CA LEU A 107 -37.44 2.73 -1.33
C LEU A 107 -37.80 3.91 -0.43
N HIS A 108 -38.08 3.63 0.84
CA HIS A 108 -38.26 4.67 1.85
C HIS A 108 -37.10 4.68 2.82
N VAL A 109 -36.51 5.85 3.01
CA VAL A 109 -35.43 6.05 3.98
C VAL A 109 -36.03 6.71 5.21
N ALA A 110 -35.94 6.01 6.34
CA ALA A 110 -36.31 6.58 7.63
C ALA A 110 -35.15 7.42 8.18
N ASP A 111 -35.51 8.55 8.77
CA ASP A 111 -34.56 9.45 9.43
C ASP A 111 -33.35 9.84 8.55
N PRO A 112 -33.57 10.34 7.33
CA PRO A 112 -32.50 10.59 6.37
C PRO A 112 -31.46 11.61 6.84
N PHE A 113 -31.79 12.41 7.82
CA PHE A 113 -30.90 13.45 8.38
C PHE A 113 -30.21 13.03 9.66
N THR A 114 -30.34 11.77 10.06
CA THR A 114 -29.66 11.25 11.25
C THR A 114 -28.30 10.62 10.87
N ARG A 115 -27.51 10.32 11.91
CA ARG A 115 -26.21 9.63 11.72
C ARG A 115 -26.37 8.20 11.19
N PHE A 116 -27.53 7.59 11.35
CA PHE A 116 -27.84 6.22 10.98
C PHE A 116 -29.18 6.14 10.22
N PRO A 117 -29.25 6.67 8.99
CA PRO A 117 -30.41 6.47 8.15
C PRO A 117 -30.55 4.99 7.82
N TYR A 118 -31.78 4.51 7.72
CA TYR A 118 -32.06 3.13 7.34
C TYR A 118 -33.25 3.04 6.38
N VAL A 119 -33.20 2.00 5.53
CA VAL A 119 -34.28 1.69 4.61
C VAL A 119 -35.35 0.88 5.35
N THR A 120 -36.62 1.29 5.23
CA THR A 120 -37.75 0.68 5.93
C THR A 120 -38.45 -0.39 5.11
N ASP A 121 -38.25 -0.43 3.80
CA ASP A 121 -38.88 -1.41 2.93
C ASP A 121 -38.21 -2.77 3.07
N ASN A 122 -39.04 -3.79 3.07
CA ASN A 122 -38.57 -5.18 3.08
C ASN A 122 -38.19 -5.61 1.66
N ILE A 123 -36.95 -5.37 1.28
CA ILE A 123 -36.43 -5.83 0.00
C ILE A 123 -36.22 -7.34 0.10
N SER A 124 -37.02 -8.12 -0.63
CA SER A 124 -36.79 -9.54 -0.73
C SER A 124 -35.53 -9.81 -1.55
N LEU A 125 -34.49 -10.30 -0.90
CA LEU A 125 -33.27 -10.75 -1.58
C LEU A 125 -33.50 -12.01 -2.42
N HIS A 126 -34.66 -12.64 -2.29
CA HIS A 126 -35.03 -13.89 -2.99
C HIS A 126 -36.01 -13.64 -4.15
N GLU A 127 -36.60 -12.47 -4.22
CA GLU A 127 -37.56 -12.09 -5.25
C GLU A 127 -37.08 -10.82 -5.95
N GLY A 128 -37.15 -10.80 -7.26
CA GLY A 128 -36.76 -9.66 -8.07
C GLY A 128 -35.82 -10.03 -9.21
N THR A 129 -35.57 -9.07 -10.04
CA THR A 129 -34.67 -9.21 -11.20
C THR A 129 -33.28 -8.71 -10.78
N TRP A 130 -32.48 -9.61 -10.24
CA TRP A 130 -31.08 -9.33 -9.95
C TRP A 130 -30.24 -9.55 -11.21
N GLU A 131 -29.40 -8.58 -11.48
CA GLU A 131 -28.40 -8.64 -12.55
C GLU A 131 -27.00 -8.77 -11.96
N VAL A 132 -26.15 -9.51 -12.64
CA VAL A 132 -24.72 -9.56 -12.30
C VAL A 132 -24.09 -8.29 -12.84
N ASP A 133 -23.60 -7.44 -11.94
CA ASP A 133 -22.91 -6.20 -12.28
C ASP A 133 -21.40 -6.39 -12.37
N GLU A 134 -20.83 -7.26 -11.51
CA GLU A 134 -19.40 -7.58 -11.51
C GLU A 134 -19.18 -9.03 -11.10
N LEU A 135 -18.35 -9.72 -11.87
CA LEU A 135 -17.79 -11.02 -11.50
C LEU A 135 -16.34 -11.06 -11.97
N THR A 136 -15.42 -10.81 -11.06
CA THR A 136 -14.00 -10.76 -11.38
C THR A 136 -13.17 -11.68 -10.50
N ASN A 137 -12.05 -12.16 -11.06
CA ASN A 137 -11.00 -12.85 -10.34
C ASN A 137 -9.67 -12.23 -10.72
N SER A 138 -8.90 -11.78 -9.76
CA SER A 138 -7.64 -11.11 -10.00
C SER A 138 -6.50 -11.64 -9.14
N ASN A 139 -5.30 -11.61 -9.71
CA ASN A 139 -4.04 -11.82 -9.03
C ASN A 139 -3.19 -10.58 -9.19
N GLN A 140 -2.62 -10.09 -8.10
CA GLN A 140 -1.75 -8.94 -8.12
C GLN A 140 -0.45 -9.25 -7.39
N ASP A 141 0.67 -8.98 -8.07
CA ASP A 141 2.01 -9.04 -7.51
C ASP A 141 2.73 -7.72 -7.74
N ILE A 142 3.26 -7.14 -6.68
CA ILE A 142 4.00 -5.88 -6.72
C ILE A 142 5.34 -6.07 -6.02
N HIS A 143 6.42 -5.74 -6.72
CA HIS A 143 7.77 -5.71 -6.18
C HIS A 143 8.43 -4.36 -6.39
N GLU A 144 9.06 -3.85 -5.36
CA GLU A 144 9.85 -2.63 -5.40
C GLU A 144 11.21 -2.88 -4.75
N THR A 145 12.27 -2.41 -5.40
CA THR A 145 13.63 -2.42 -4.87
C THR A 145 14.23 -1.03 -4.96
N ASP A 146 14.99 -0.65 -3.95
CA ASP A 146 15.71 0.63 -3.86
C ASP A 146 17.12 0.37 -3.35
N ALA A 147 18.14 0.71 -4.13
CA ALA A 147 19.54 0.61 -3.77
C ALA A 147 20.18 2.00 -3.83
N LYS A 148 20.84 2.39 -2.75
CA LYS A 148 21.50 3.69 -2.62
C LYS A 148 22.92 3.52 -2.12
N PHE A 149 23.78 4.38 -2.62
CA PHE A 149 25.14 4.52 -2.15
C PHE A 149 25.50 6.01 -2.14
N HIS A 150 26.23 6.45 -1.13
CA HIS A 150 26.85 7.76 -1.11
C HIS A 150 28.27 7.67 -0.55
N LEU A 151 29.09 8.61 -0.97
CA LEU A 151 30.47 8.80 -0.50
C LEU A 151 30.76 10.30 -0.50
N ASP A 152 30.99 10.86 0.67
CA ASP A 152 31.23 12.25 0.90
C ASP A 152 32.57 12.49 1.57
N PHE A 153 33.25 13.56 1.16
CA PHE A 153 34.52 14.00 1.67
C PHE A 153 34.41 15.42 2.21
N GLU A 154 34.95 15.67 3.39
CA GLU A 154 35.06 17.02 3.95
C GLU A 154 36.50 17.25 4.39
N LEU A 155 37.13 18.26 3.81
CA LEU A 155 38.48 18.68 4.13
C LEU A 155 38.44 20.12 4.70
N PRO A 156 38.60 20.30 6.00
CA PRO A 156 38.79 21.64 6.58
C PRO A 156 40.18 22.18 6.23
N PHE A 157 40.24 23.45 5.86
CA PHE A 157 41.47 24.14 5.64
C PHE A 157 41.43 25.57 6.23
N ARG A 158 42.58 26.09 6.61
CA ARG A 158 42.68 27.41 7.16
C ARG A 158 43.34 28.35 6.17
N LYS A 159 42.66 29.47 5.85
CA LYS A 159 43.23 30.54 5.05
C LYS A 159 43.03 31.86 5.77
N GLY A 160 44.13 32.36 6.41
CA GLY A 160 44.06 33.51 7.27
C GLY A 160 43.40 33.24 8.62
N GLU A 161 42.60 34.15 9.12
CA GLU A 161 41.84 34.04 10.36
C GLU A 161 40.55 33.24 10.24
N PHE A 162 40.12 32.93 8.98
CA PHE A 162 38.87 32.22 8.71
C PHE A 162 39.13 30.73 8.53
N GLY A 163 38.33 29.93 9.23
CA GLY A 163 38.23 28.49 8.96
C GLY A 163 37.31 28.24 7.75
N ASN A 164 37.81 27.53 6.74
CA ASN A 164 37.07 27.12 5.58
C ASN A 164 37.03 25.60 5.49
N LYS A 165 36.09 25.07 4.72
CA LYS A 165 36.02 23.65 4.42
C LYS A 165 35.62 23.39 2.95
N LEU A 166 36.27 22.43 2.36
CA LEU A 166 35.90 21.88 1.06
C LEU A 166 35.08 20.62 1.26
N LYS A 167 33.92 20.56 0.60
CA LYS A 167 33.07 19.36 0.57
C LYS A 167 32.88 18.92 -0.85
N PHE A 168 33.01 17.64 -1.11
CA PHE A 168 32.67 17.01 -2.39
C PHE A 168 32.27 15.56 -2.15
N GLY A 169 31.49 15.02 -3.03
CA GLY A 169 31.01 13.64 -2.89
C GLY A 169 30.24 13.16 -4.11
N ALA A 170 29.81 11.94 -4.04
CA ALA A 170 28.97 11.31 -5.07
C ALA A 170 27.87 10.50 -4.43
N LYS A 171 26.71 10.49 -5.08
CA LYS A 171 25.56 9.68 -4.70
C LYS A 171 25.04 8.90 -5.90
N TYR A 172 24.77 7.63 -5.67
CA TYR A 172 24.09 6.75 -6.61
C TYR A 172 22.77 6.30 -6.00
N ALA A 173 21.71 6.26 -6.79
CA ALA A 173 20.43 5.70 -6.40
C ALA A 173 19.83 4.96 -7.59
N HIS A 174 19.36 3.76 -7.35
CA HIS A 174 18.62 2.96 -8.33
C HIS A 174 17.35 2.43 -7.68
N LYS A 175 16.23 2.71 -8.35
CA LYS A 175 14.90 2.25 -7.93
C LYS A 175 14.25 1.49 -9.07
N SER A 176 13.69 0.34 -8.76
CA SER A 176 12.89 -0.46 -9.69
C SER A 176 11.57 -0.83 -9.04
N LYS A 177 10.48 -0.75 -9.83
CA LYS A 177 9.15 -1.19 -9.40
C LYS A 177 8.50 -1.97 -10.53
N THR A 178 8.04 -3.16 -10.21
CA THR A 178 7.26 -4.02 -11.10
C THR A 178 5.88 -4.21 -10.47
N LYS A 179 4.85 -4.15 -11.30
CA LYS A 179 3.47 -4.44 -10.91
C LYS A 179 2.85 -5.32 -11.98
N ASP A 180 2.53 -6.53 -11.61
CA ASP A 180 1.86 -7.52 -12.45
C ASP A 180 0.43 -7.73 -11.93
N ILE A 181 -0.55 -7.51 -12.80
CA ILE A 181 -1.96 -7.74 -12.51
C ILE A 181 -2.52 -8.61 -13.63
N VAL A 182 -3.12 -9.72 -13.23
CA VAL A 182 -3.90 -10.56 -14.12
C VAL A 182 -5.33 -10.57 -13.59
N GLN A 183 -6.25 -10.07 -14.40
CA GLN A 183 -7.67 -9.99 -14.04
C GLN A 183 -8.49 -10.70 -15.11
N TYR A 184 -9.44 -11.51 -14.68
CA TYR A 184 -10.46 -12.16 -15.49
C TYR A 184 -11.81 -11.59 -15.10
N GLU A 185 -12.58 -11.21 -16.09
CA GLU A 185 -13.94 -10.72 -15.97
C GLU A 185 -14.86 -11.69 -16.70
N TYR A 186 -16.03 -12.02 -16.13
CA TYR A 186 -16.95 -13.05 -16.60
C TYR A 186 -18.34 -12.47 -16.90
#